data_b88c35119f06695e8b0890d6da54a1b5
#
_entry.id   b88c35119f06695e8b0890d6da54a1b5
#
_cell.length_a   1.000
_cell.length_b   1.000
_cell.length_c   1.000
_cell.angle_alpha   90.00
_cell.angle_beta   90.00
_cell.angle_gamma   90.00
#
_symmetry.space_group_name_H-M   'P 1'
#
loop_
_entity.id
_entity.type
_entity.pdbx_description
1 polymer ?
#
loop_
_entity_poly.entity_id
_entity_poly.type
_entity_poly.pdbx_seq_one_letter_code
_entity_poly.pdbx_strand_id
1 'polypeptide(L)'
;MRRSINHSLFLRCILSCIFISFLSDLCGQSNYVRTYVPKEPVSPGISLNESNALVSTAYYDSGGRLVQTVHHGITPSGKDMADLIVYDHVGRCQREWQLLPFDSSDGSYKQASAFDSSPYKDHYHVDYEYEPSVWNRVTAEIGRNTPGRSVTTEYLLNAGSTGFLCVTHYTLSGFMVTRNGNYPDGSLTCVKRTNEDGESDYVFTNAHEKVVLERHVGLDYTYDTYFLYDRFDQLVCVLPPAVSENWESSAGSYVLASGNLLDHYAYFYEYDYFNNCISSKLPGAGWYYKVYDGDHRMILSQSPNQRFRSEWSFCKYDLLDRIILEGTVRNSNSHHELVRSYMDTLVCESYDGTGTFGYTNRFPLGESPR
;
A
#
# COMPACT_ATOMS: atom_id res chain seq x y z
N MET A 1 -0.69 -49.65 -14.59
CA MET A 1 0.50 -49.19 -13.84
C MET A 1 0.34 -47.70 -13.56
N ARG A 2 -0.15 -47.35 -12.38
CA ARG A 2 -0.37 -45.96 -11.96
C ARG A 2 0.97 -45.39 -11.49
N ARG A 3 1.50 -44.37 -12.14
CA ARG A 3 2.58 -43.55 -11.58
C ARG A 3 1.97 -42.40 -10.76
N SER A 4 2.23 -42.43 -9.50
CA SER A 4 1.91 -41.37 -8.58
C SER A 4 2.83 -40.17 -8.85
N ILE A 5 2.26 -39.04 -9.15
CA ILE A 5 2.97 -37.77 -9.20
C ILE A 5 3.20 -37.30 -7.78
N ASN A 6 4.47 -37.19 -7.40
CA ASN A 6 4.90 -36.67 -6.11
C ASN A 6 4.59 -35.15 -6.01
N HIS A 7 3.52 -34.83 -5.31
CA HIS A 7 3.20 -33.46 -4.84
C HIS A 7 4.03 -33.09 -3.59
N SER A 8 5.36 -33.15 -3.66
CA SER A 8 6.20 -32.90 -2.48
C SER A 8 7.11 -31.69 -2.55
N LEU A 9 6.84 -30.70 -3.42
CA LEU A 9 7.74 -29.53 -3.48
C LEU A 9 7.10 -28.15 -3.28
N PHE A 10 5.82 -28.04 -2.97
CA PHE A 10 5.17 -26.72 -2.82
C PHE A 10 4.37 -26.52 -1.52
N LEU A 11 4.61 -27.33 -0.49
CA LEU A 11 4.03 -27.09 0.84
C LEU A 11 5.13 -26.90 1.90
N ARG A 12 6.11 -26.01 1.64
CA ARG A 12 6.96 -25.45 2.70
C ARG A 12 6.31 -24.18 3.25
N CYS A 13 5.02 -24.24 3.50
CA CYS A 13 4.32 -23.26 4.30
C CYS A 13 4.60 -23.52 5.78
N ILE A 14 5.08 -22.51 6.43
CA ILE A 14 5.09 -22.22 7.85
C ILE A 14 4.03 -23.07 8.59
N LEU A 15 4.42 -24.23 9.13
CA LEU A 15 3.60 -24.95 10.09
C LEU A 15 3.84 -24.25 11.45
N SER A 16 3.14 -23.15 11.70
CA SER A 16 2.98 -22.63 13.06
C SER A 16 2.13 -23.64 13.83
N CYS A 17 2.76 -24.51 14.62
CA CYS A 17 2.02 -25.31 15.60
C CYS A 17 1.52 -24.37 16.71
N ILE A 18 0.25 -23.96 16.64
CA ILE A 18 -0.39 -23.22 17.72
C ILE A 18 -0.76 -24.25 18.80
N PHE A 19 -0.02 -24.29 19.89
CA PHE A 19 -0.42 -25.04 21.09
C PHE A 19 -1.22 -24.11 22.03
N ILE A 20 -2.52 -24.36 22.14
CA ILE A 20 -3.36 -23.71 23.14
C ILE A 20 -3.26 -24.55 24.41
N SER A 21 -2.59 -24.04 25.43
CA SER A 21 -2.56 -24.68 26.76
C SER A 21 -3.42 -23.87 27.74
N PHE A 22 -4.50 -24.48 28.26
CA PHE A 22 -5.26 -23.95 29.39
C PHE A 22 -4.62 -24.45 30.70
N LEU A 23 -3.94 -23.56 31.41
CA LEU A 23 -3.52 -23.83 32.81
C LEU A 23 -4.46 -23.03 33.71
N SER A 24 -5.31 -23.77 34.44
CA SER A 24 -6.19 -23.22 35.46
C SER A 24 -5.41 -23.14 36.78
N ASP A 25 -4.71 -22.06 37.03
CA ASP A 25 -4.30 -21.68 38.38
C ASP A 25 -5.17 -20.52 38.89
N LEU A 26 -5.63 -20.62 40.10
CA LEU A 26 -6.60 -19.77 40.79
C LEU A 26 -6.02 -18.39 41.15
N CYS A 27 -5.55 -17.64 40.17
CA CYS A 27 -5.23 -16.22 40.29
C CYS A 27 -5.19 -15.60 38.87
N GLY A 28 -6.31 -15.02 38.42
CA GLY A 28 -6.39 -14.22 37.21
C GLY A 28 -6.01 -15.00 35.94
N GLN A 29 -7.00 -15.66 35.32
CA GLN A 29 -6.83 -16.37 34.05
C GLN A 29 -6.32 -15.40 32.97
N SER A 30 -5.02 -15.37 32.70
CA SER A 30 -4.48 -14.69 31.52
C SER A 30 -4.59 -15.65 30.34
N ASN A 31 -5.42 -15.31 29.35
CA ASN A 31 -5.45 -16.02 28.07
C ASN A 31 -4.18 -15.72 27.31
N TYR A 32 -3.49 -16.75 26.82
CA TYR A 32 -2.29 -16.54 26.02
C TYR A 32 -2.20 -17.54 24.86
N VAL A 33 -1.50 -17.15 23.83
CA VAL A 33 -1.09 -18.01 22.71
C VAL A 33 0.45 -18.01 22.63
N ARG A 34 1.05 -19.19 22.64
CA ARG A 34 2.50 -19.34 22.49
C ARG A 34 2.83 -19.88 21.11
N THR A 35 3.68 -19.17 20.40
CA THR A 35 4.10 -19.47 19.03
C THR A 35 5.56 -19.89 19.01
N TYR A 36 5.87 -20.95 18.26
CA TYR A 36 7.22 -21.45 18.05
C TYR A 36 7.56 -21.35 16.56
N VAL A 37 8.58 -20.61 16.22
CA VAL A 37 9.10 -20.48 14.85
C VAL A 37 10.46 -21.18 14.78
N PRO A 38 10.61 -22.30 14.04
CA PRO A 38 11.88 -23.01 13.95
C PRO A 38 13.00 -22.10 13.45
N LYS A 39 14.17 -22.16 14.09
CA LYS A 39 15.38 -21.44 13.68
C LYS A 39 15.97 -22.00 12.39
N GLU A 40 15.75 -23.29 12.14
CA GLU A 40 16.21 -24.04 10.96
C GLU A 40 15.10 -24.96 10.46
N PRO A 41 15.12 -25.41 9.21
CA PRO A 41 14.16 -26.39 8.71
C PRO A 41 14.18 -27.66 9.56
N VAL A 42 13.02 -28.04 10.12
CA VAL A 42 12.88 -29.24 10.96
C VAL A 42 12.13 -30.35 10.26
N SER A 43 12.53 -31.60 10.52
CA SER A 43 11.82 -32.76 10.03
C SER A 43 10.51 -32.96 10.78
N PRO A 44 9.47 -33.58 10.16
CA PRO A 44 8.23 -33.92 10.84
C PRO A 44 8.45 -34.75 12.10
N GLY A 45 7.80 -34.38 13.22
CA GLY A 45 7.88 -35.08 14.49
C GLY A 45 8.90 -34.53 15.50
N ILE A 46 9.67 -33.50 15.15
CA ILE A 46 10.56 -32.84 16.10
C ILE A 46 9.75 -31.88 16.97
N SER A 47 9.88 -32.01 18.31
CA SER A 47 9.31 -31.06 19.26
C SER A 47 10.08 -29.74 19.22
N LEU A 48 9.35 -28.63 19.04
CA LEU A 48 9.90 -27.29 19.09
C LEU A 48 9.99 -26.81 20.54
N ASN A 49 11.13 -26.19 20.90
CA ASN A 49 11.39 -25.58 22.19
C ASN A 49 12.32 -24.36 22.02
N GLU A 50 12.68 -23.68 23.10
CA GLU A 50 13.49 -22.46 23.07
C GLU A 50 14.89 -22.64 22.49
N SER A 51 15.43 -23.86 22.47
CA SER A 51 16.75 -24.12 21.89
C SER A 51 16.73 -24.14 20.36
N ASN A 52 15.65 -24.66 19.75
CA ASN A 52 15.54 -24.88 18.31
C ASN A 52 14.47 -23.99 17.61
N ALA A 53 13.76 -23.16 18.40
CA ALA A 53 12.76 -22.23 17.89
C ALA A 53 12.89 -20.84 18.52
N LEU A 54 12.43 -19.82 17.79
CA LEU A 54 12.11 -18.53 18.38
C LEU A 54 10.71 -18.67 19.00
N VAL A 55 10.60 -18.28 20.27
CA VAL A 55 9.36 -18.43 21.04
C VAL A 55 8.80 -17.05 21.35
N SER A 56 7.51 -16.85 21.09
CA SER A 56 6.78 -15.66 21.51
C SER A 56 5.49 -16.05 22.21
N THR A 57 5.09 -15.28 23.22
CA THR A 57 3.83 -15.47 23.95
C THR A 57 3.01 -14.20 23.84
N ALA A 58 1.85 -14.28 23.20
CA ALA A 58 0.87 -13.21 23.10
C ALA A 58 -0.16 -13.38 24.22
N TYR A 59 -0.32 -12.37 25.07
CA TYR A 59 -1.26 -12.33 26.17
C TYR A 59 -2.48 -11.49 25.81
N TYR A 60 -3.66 -11.98 26.21
CA TYR A 60 -4.95 -11.36 25.90
C TYR A 60 -5.72 -11.05 27.17
N ASP A 61 -6.49 -9.97 27.15
CA ASP A 61 -7.43 -9.65 28.22
C ASP A 61 -8.68 -10.55 28.19
N SER A 62 -9.58 -10.33 29.13
CA SER A 62 -10.85 -11.06 29.21
C SER A 62 -11.79 -10.83 28.02
N GLY A 63 -11.59 -9.77 27.26
CA GLY A 63 -12.33 -9.46 26.03
C GLY A 63 -11.69 -10.02 24.76
N GLY A 64 -10.56 -10.75 24.89
CA GLY A 64 -9.81 -11.32 23.76
C GLY A 64 -8.95 -10.31 23.00
N ARG A 65 -8.69 -9.11 23.57
CA ARG A 65 -7.80 -8.12 22.96
C ARG A 65 -6.35 -8.41 23.34
N LEU A 66 -5.42 -8.26 22.39
CA LEU A 66 -3.98 -8.40 22.65
C LEU A 66 -3.55 -7.30 23.63
N VAL A 67 -2.90 -7.70 24.73
CA VAL A 67 -2.39 -6.79 25.74
C VAL A 67 -0.88 -6.72 25.72
N GLN A 68 -0.22 -7.85 25.50
CA GLN A 68 1.22 -7.94 25.56
C GLN A 68 1.75 -9.04 24.66
N THR A 69 2.91 -8.81 24.00
CA THR A 69 3.70 -9.86 23.38
C THR A 69 5.04 -9.97 24.07
N VAL A 70 5.43 -11.16 24.48
CA VAL A 70 6.75 -11.44 25.08
C VAL A 70 7.52 -12.34 24.14
N HIS A 71 8.68 -11.87 23.70
CA HIS A 71 9.65 -12.63 22.92
C HIS A 71 10.71 -13.22 23.86
N HIS A 72 10.77 -14.53 23.92
CA HIS A 72 11.62 -15.24 24.87
C HIS A 72 13.08 -15.18 24.45
N GLY A 73 13.94 -14.73 25.35
CA GLY A 73 15.38 -14.84 25.24
C GLY A 73 16.02 -14.28 23.97
N ILE A 74 15.38 -13.30 23.32
CA ILE A 74 15.83 -12.80 21.99
C ILE A 74 16.97 -11.79 22.06
N THR A 75 17.27 -11.24 23.24
CA THR A 75 18.44 -10.35 23.39
C THR A 75 19.76 -11.13 23.28
N PRO A 76 20.88 -10.49 22.94
CA PRO A 76 22.17 -11.15 22.90
C PRO A 76 22.59 -11.80 24.26
N SER A 77 22.03 -11.30 25.38
CA SER A 77 22.23 -11.85 26.73
C SER A 77 21.21 -12.93 27.11
N GLY A 78 20.35 -13.37 26.20
CA GLY A 78 19.32 -14.38 26.44
C GLY A 78 18.15 -13.90 27.30
N LYS A 79 17.86 -12.59 27.28
CA LYS A 79 16.77 -11.98 28.04
C LYS A 79 15.55 -11.77 27.18
N ASP A 80 14.38 -11.71 27.82
CA ASP A 80 13.10 -11.44 27.16
C ASP A 80 13.01 -9.99 26.67
N MET A 81 12.24 -9.81 25.60
CA MET A 81 11.74 -8.49 25.21
C MET A 81 10.20 -8.53 25.17
N ALA A 82 9.58 -7.46 25.63
CA ALA A 82 8.12 -7.37 25.64
C ALA A 82 7.64 -5.98 25.20
N ASP A 83 6.50 -5.97 24.50
CA ASP A 83 5.65 -4.80 24.29
C ASP A 83 4.48 -4.79 25.27
N LEU A 84 3.69 -3.72 25.31
CA LEU A 84 2.48 -3.63 26.13
C LEU A 84 1.49 -2.65 25.51
N ILE A 85 0.23 -3.05 25.40
CA ILE A 85 -0.88 -2.18 25.01
C ILE A 85 -1.76 -1.94 26.22
N VAL A 86 -1.96 -0.66 26.58
CA VAL A 86 -2.85 -0.25 27.64
C VAL A 86 -4.13 0.30 27.01
N TYR A 87 -5.27 -0.23 27.41
CA TYR A 87 -6.57 0.22 26.93
C TYR A 87 -7.27 1.12 27.95
N ASP A 88 -8.03 2.10 27.45
CA ASP A 88 -8.92 2.91 28.27
C ASP A 88 -10.20 2.14 28.68
N HIS A 89 -11.05 2.79 29.48
CA HIS A 89 -12.28 2.20 30.01
C HIS A 89 -13.34 1.83 28.95
N VAL A 90 -13.24 2.40 27.73
CA VAL A 90 -14.12 2.05 26.60
C VAL A 90 -13.47 1.09 25.60
N GLY A 91 -12.22 0.71 25.84
CA GLY A 91 -11.51 -0.31 25.08
C GLY A 91 -10.67 0.20 23.92
N ARG A 92 -10.35 1.50 23.89
CA ARG A 92 -9.43 2.10 22.91
C ARG A 92 -8.01 2.01 23.44
N CYS A 93 -7.02 1.88 22.54
CA CYS A 93 -5.59 1.93 22.91
C CYS A 93 -5.26 3.31 23.49
N GLN A 94 -4.94 3.38 24.78
CA GLN A 94 -4.54 4.62 25.46
C GLN A 94 -3.03 4.82 25.38
N ARG A 95 -2.26 3.73 25.52
CA ARG A 95 -0.80 3.73 25.45
C ARG A 95 -0.31 2.46 24.81
N GLU A 96 0.66 2.58 23.94
CA GLU A 96 1.35 1.47 23.31
C GLU A 96 2.85 1.57 23.63
N TRP A 97 3.36 0.60 24.37
CA TRP A 97 4.77 0.45 24.62
C TRP A 97 5.44 -0.32 23.50
N GLN A 98 6.54 0.19 23.00
CA GLN A 98 7.41 -0.54 22.08
C GLN A 98 8.16 -1.65 22.82
N LEU A 99 8.82 -2.48 22.07
CA LEU A 99 9.55 -3.64 22.57
C LEU A 99 10.72 -3.23 23.49
N LEU A 100 10.60 -3.55 24.78
CA LEU A 100 11.61 -3.26 25.82
C LEU A 100 12.27 -4.53 26.32
N PRO A 101 13.58 -4.50 26.69
CA PRO A 101 14.26 -5.61 27.32
C PRO A 101 13.92 -5.72 28.81
N PHE A 102 13.80 -6.96 29.29
CA PHE A 102 13.53 -7.31 30.67
C PHE A 102 14.57 -8.32 31.18
N ASP A 103 14.87 -8.32 32.50
CA ASP A 103 15.87 -9.22 33.09
C ASP A 103 15.42 -10.67 33.23
N SER A 104 14.22 -11.01 32.84
CA SER A 104 13.69 -12.39 32.78
C SER A 104 14.04 -13.08 31.46
N SER A 105 13.87 -14.39 31.43
CA SER A 105 14.05 -15.23 30.23
C SER A 105 13.00 -16.35 30.14
N ASP A 106 11.90 -16.22 30.90
CA ASP A 106 10.89 -17.25 31.07
C ASP A 106 9.62 -17.04 30.22
N GLY A 107 9.58 -15.91 29.46
CA GLY A 107 8.44 -15.54 28.63
C GLY A 107 7.17 -15.23 29.41
N SER A 108 7.28 -14.98 30.72
CA SER A 108 6.14 -14.62 31.58
C SER A 108 5.62 -13.20 31.26
N TYR A 109 4.36 -12.95 31.60
CA TYR A 109 3.73 -11.62 31.51
C TYR A 109 4.50 -10.60 32.38
N LYS A 110 4.76 -9.43 31.81
CA LYS A 110 5.42 -8.31 32.49
C LYS A 110 4.37 -7.30 32.94
N GLN A 111 4.38 -6.95 34.22
CA GLN A 111 3.44 -5.98 34.79
C GLN A 111 3.68 -4.57 34.19
N ALA A 112 2.61 -3.78 34.03
CA ALA A 112 2.69 -2.41 33.50
C ALA A 112 3.70 -1.55 34.29
N SER A 113 3.77 -1.70 35.62
CA SER A 113 4.73 -0.99 36.47
C SER A 113 6.19 -1.28 36.12
N ALA A 114 6.50 -2.42 35.49
CA ALA A 114 7.85 -2.74 35.05
C ALA A 114 8.25 -1.92 33.81
N PHE A 115 7.29 -1.59 32.95
CA PHE A 115 7.47 -0.67 31.83
C PHE A 115 7.69 0.77 32.33
N ASP A 116 6.85 1.25 33.26
CA ASP A 116 6.95 2.58 33.86
C ASP A 116 8.26 2.79 34.64
N SER A 117 8.87 1.73 35.17
CA SER A 117 10.17 1.77 35.86
C SER A 117 11.36 1.54 34.94
N SER A 118 11.16 1.25 33.66
CA SER A 118 12.23 1.05 32.68
C SER A 118 13.06 2.34 32.52
N PRO A 119 14.41 2.23 32.38
CA PRO A 119 15.26 3.38 32.04
C PRO A 119 14.92 3.97 30.66
N TYR A 120 14.18 3.24 29.84
CA TYR A 120 13.77 3.63 28.48
C TYR A 120 12.35 4.19 28.40
N LYS A 121 11.64 4.37 29.53
CA LYS A 121 10.22 4.73 29.59
C LYS A 121 9.86 5.98 28.77
N ASP A 122 10.72 6.99 28.74
CA ASP A 122 10.41 8.28 28.11
C ASP A 122 10.58 8.25 26.56
N HIS A 123 11.11 7.16 25.99
CA HIS A 123 11.46 7.07 24.57
C HIS A 123 10.74 5.95 23.81
N TYR A 124 10.04 5.07 24.50
CA TYR A 124 9.55 3.83 23.89
C TYR A 124 8.07 3.58 24.11
N HIS A 125 7.28 4.64 24.22
CA HIS A 125 5.81 4.52 24.20
C HIS A 125 5.16 5.63 23.38
N VAL A 126 3.92 5.38 22.97
CA VAL A 126 3.04 6.36 22.33
C VAL A 126 1.76 6.45 23.14
N ASP A 127 1.37 7.64 23.53
CA ASP A 127 0.07 7.94 24.12
C ASP A 127 -0.89 8.42 23.02
N TYR A 128 -2.13 7.96 23.09
CA TYR A 128 -3.18 8.33 22.14
C TYR A 128 -4.25 9.17 22.81
N GLU A 129 -4.60 10.28 22.19
CA GLU A 129 -5.77 11.07 22.55
C GLU A 129 -6.86 10.89 21.49
N TYR A 130 -8.12 10.95 21.92
CA TYR A 130 -9.27 10.72 21.07
C TYR A 130 -10.26 11.86 21.15
N GLU A 131 -10.96 12.13 20.06
CA GLU A 131 -12.07 13.08 20.07
C GLU A 131 -13.19 12.59 21.02
N PRO A 132 -13.92 13.52 21.66
CA PRO A 132 -15.04 13.18 22.54
C PRO A 132 -16.32 12.86 21.76
N SER A 133 -16.23 12.05 20.71
CA SER A 133 -17.35 11.67 19.84
C SER A 133 -17.49 10.15 19.75
N VAL A 134 -18.61 9.71 19.21
CA VAL A 134 -18.87 8.27 18.95
C VAL A 134 -17.97 7.67 17.89
N TRP A 135 -17.30 8.48 17.09
CA TRP A 135 -16.40 8.02 16.03
C TRP A 135 -15.07 7.50 16.57
N ASN A 136 -14.70 7.90 17.81
CA ASN A 136 -13.47 7.46 18.48
C ASN A 136 -12.19 7.68 17.65
N ARG A 137 -12.13 8.77 16.88
CA ARG A 137 -10.96 9.05 16.04
C ARG A 137 -9.81 9.60 16.86
N VAL A 138 -8.58 9.19 16.54
CA VAL A 138 -7.37 9.69 17.19
C VAL A 138 -7.16 11.16 16.82
N THR A 139 -6.93 12.00 17.82
CA THR A 139 -6.65 13.44 17.66
C THR A 139 -5.20 13.79 17.99
N ALA A 140 -4.51 12.99 18.81
CA ALA A 140 -3.09 13.15 19.05
C ALA A 140 -2.40 11.80 19.30
N GLU A 141 -1.15 11.73 18.85
CA GLU A 141 -0.18 10.67 19.15
C GLU A 141 1.04 11.35 19.78
N ILE A 142 1.31 11.07 21.06
CA ILE A 142 2.34 11.75 21.84
C ILE A 142 3.52 10.80 22.07
N GLY A 143 4.73 11.24 21.74
CA GLY A 143 5.95 10.48 21.96
C GLY A 143 6.33 9.48 20.88
N ARG A 144 5.62 9.47 19.72
CA ARG A 144 5.86 8.49 18.64
C ARG A 144 7.29 8.50 18.12
N ASN A 145 7.83 9.67 17.80
CA ASN A 145 9.19 9.81 17.26
C ASN A 145 10.10 10.59 18.24
N THR A 146 9.52 11.55 18.96
CA THR A 146 10.26 12.41 19.87
C THR A 146 9.52 12.50 21.20
N PRO A 147 10.18 12.19 22.34
CA PRO A 147 9.55 12.23 23.66
C PRO A 147 8.93 13.59 23.95
N GLY A 148 7.68 13.57 24.41
CA GLY A 148 6.94 14.78 24.79
C GLY A 148 6.45 15.66 23.64
N ARG A 149 6.76 15.31 22.37
CA ARG A 149 6.17 15.95 21.20
C ARG A 149 4.98 15.15 20.68
N SER A 150 4.09 15.82 19.97
CA SER A 150 2.86 15.20 19.49
C SER A 150 2.68 15.38 17.99
N VAL A 151 2.15 14.35 17.36
CA VAL A 151 1.54 14.42 16.04
C VAL A 151 0.04 14.62 16.26
N THR A 152 -0.54 15.70 15.74
CA THR A 152 -1.97 15.98 15.90
C THR A 152 -2.75 15.71 14.62
N THR A 153 -3.99 15.26 14.76
CA THR A 153 -4.91 15.01 13.64
C THR A 153 -6.22 15.77 13.87
N GLU A 154 -6.59 16.58 12.90
CA GLU A 154 -7.83 17.35 12.89
C GLU A 154 -8.73 16.85 11.74
N TYR A 155 -10.02 16.70 12.01
CA TYR A 155 -11.02 16.28 11.04
C TYR A 155 -11.90 17.46 10.68
N LEU A 156 -11.76 17.96 9.46
CA LEU A 156 -12.28 19.23 8.99
C LEU A 156 -13.14 19.04 7.72
N LEU A 157 -13.72 20.13 7.26
CA LEU A 157 -14.32 20.23 5.92
C LEU A 157 -13.58 21.31 5.14
N ASN A 158 -13.61 21.23 3.80
CA ASN A 158 -13.13 22.34 2.98
C ASN A 158 -13.99 23.58 3.19
N ALA A 159 -13.38 24.75 3.18
CA ALA A 159 -14.06 26.01 3.41
C ALA A 159 -13.30 27.19 2.81
N GLY A 160 -14.07 28.21 2.44
CA GLY A 160 -13.57 29.51 2.03
C GLY A 160 -13.05 29.58 0.59
N SER A 161 -12.75 30.79 0.20
CA SER A 161 -12.15 31.12 -1.10
C SER A 161 -10.64 31.33 -1.01
N THR A 162 -10.07 31.30 0.19
CA THR A 162 -8.65 31.51 0.47
C THR A 162 -8.23 30.68 1.69
N GLY A 163 -6.92 30.51 1.89
CA GLY A 163 -6.36 29.75 3.00
C GLY A 163 -6.25 28.25 2.76
N PHE A 164 -5.80 27.53 3.77
CA PHE A 164 -5.42 26.11 3.64
C PHE A 164 -6.60 25.15 3.47
N LEU A 165 -7.82 25.56 3.76
CA LEU A 165 -9.03 24.75 3.53
C LEU A 165 -9.71 25.03 2.20
N CYS A 166 -9.23 26.02 1.43
CA CYS A 166 -9.70 26.31 0.08
C CYS A 166 -9.12 25.30 -0.91
N VAL A 167 -9.96 24.69 -1.71
CA VAL A 167 -9.59 23.68 -2.70
C VAL A 167 -10.04 24.08 -4.09
N THR A 168 -9.10 24.22 -5.02
CA THR A 168 -9.40 24.53 -6.42
C THR A 168 -10.07 23.32 -7.08
N HIS A 169 -11.13 23.58 -7.86
CA HIS A 169 -11.83 22.54 -8.61
C HIS A 169 -11.30 22.46 -10.03
N TYR A 170 -10.55 21.40 -10.32
CA TYR A 170 -10.12 21.06 -11.69
C TYR A 170 -11.00 19.96 -12.28
N THR A 171 -11.27 20.06 -13.58
CA THR A 171 -11.95 19.00 -14.36
C THR A 171 -11.14 18.64 -15.59
N LEU A 172 -11.28 17.40 -16.05
CA LEU A 172 -10.64 16.89 -17.26
C LEU A 172 -11.69 16.52 -18.29
N SER A 173 -11.53 16.99 -19.55
CA SER A 173 -12.31 16.59 -20.70
C SER A 173 -11.38 16.25 -21.85
N GLY A 174 -11.28 14.96 -22.22
CA GLY A 174 -10.19 14.47 -23.07
C GLY A 174 -8.85 14.75 -22.38
N PHE A 175 -7.99 15.52 -23.02
CA PHE A 175 -6.69 15.98 -22.46
C PHE A 175 -6.70 17.47 -22.10
N MET A 176 -7.85 18.07 -21.91
CA MET A 176 -8.00 19.46 -21.49
C MET A 176 -8.34 19.52 -20.00
N VAL A 177 -7.44 20.08 -19.21
CA VAL A 177 -7.67 20.39 -17.79
C VAL A 177 -8.22 21.81 -17.69
N THR A 178 -9.34 21.96 -17.01
CA THR A 178 -10.03 23.26 -16.81
C THR A 178 -10.10 23.57 -15.32
N ARG A 179 -9.78 24.83 -14.96
CA ARG A 179 -9.94 25.36 -13.63
C ARG A 179 -11.34 25.99 -13.46
N ASN A 180 -12.21 25.36 -12.65
CA ASN A 180 -13.61 25.78 -12.48
C ASN A 180 -13.89 26.54 -11.17
N GLY A 181 -12.92 27.34 -10.70
CA GLY A 181 -13.03 27.99 -9.39
C GLY A 181 -12.67 27.03 -8.24
N ASN A 182 -13.40 27.09 -7.14
CA ASN A 182 -13.15 26.26 -5.97
C ASN A 182 -14.29 25.28 -5.74
N TYR A 183 -13.97 24.19 -5.03
CA TYR A 183 -15.01 23.30 -4.49
C TYR A 183 -15.95 24.05 -3.56
N PRO A 184 -17.27 23.77 -3.58
CA PRO A 184 -18.22 24.34 -2.62
C PRO A 184 -17.83 24.02 -1.18
N ASP A 185 -18.09 24.96 -0.27
CA ASP A 185 -17.81 24.77 1.16
C ASP A 185 -18.52 23.52 1.70
N GLY A 186 -17.81 22.72 2.47
CA GLY A 186 -18.35 21.51 3.09
C GLY A 186 -18.58 20.33 2.12
N SER A 187 -18.17 20.43 0.85
CA SER A 187 -18.33 19.34 -0.13
C SER A 187 -17.22 18.30 -0.07
N LEU A 188 -16.10 18.61 0.60
CA LEU A 188 -14.98 17.71 0.81
C LEU A 188 -14.72 17.51 2.30
N THR A 189 -14.43 16.29 2.71
CA THR A 189 -13.83 16.02 4.03
C THR A 189 -12.32 16.27 3.95
N CYS A 190 -11.76 16.74 5.06
CA CYS A 190 -10.35 17.03 5.18
C CYS A 190 -9.78 16.41 6.45
N VAL A 191 -8.72 15.63 6.31
CA VAL A 191 -7.89 15.20 7.44
C VAL A 191 -6.62 16.03 7.41
N LYS A 192 -6.41 16.83 8.45
CA LYS A 192 -5.17 17.58 8.66
C LYS A 192 -4.32 16.84 9.68
N ARG A 193 -3.10 16.51 9.34
CA ARG A 193 -2.11 15.91 10.24
C ARG A 193 -0.93 16.88 10.38
N THR A 194 -0.64 17.29 11.61
CA THR A 194 0.52 18.15 11.92
C THR A 194 1.58 17.30 12.61
N ASN A 195 2.77 17.29 12.04
CA ASN A 195 3.91 16.53 12.58
C ASN A 195 4.55 17.26 13.79
N GLU A 196 5.55 16.60 14.40
CA GLU A 196 6.26 17.11 15.57
C GLU A 196 7.05 18.41 15.32
N ASP A 197 7.36 18.72 14.06
CA ASP A 197 8.09 19.92 13.63
C ASP A 197 7.15 21.08 13.24
N GLY A 198 5.83 20.84 13.28
CA GLY A 198 4.80 21.84 12.99
C GLY A 198 4.39 21.91 11.51
N GLU A 199 4.92 21.06 10.65
CA GLU A 199 4.46 20.93 9.27
C GLU A 199 3.14 20.17 9.23
N SER A 200 2.29 20.52 8.27
CA SER A 200 0.93 19.97 8.20
C SER A 200 0.63 19.40 6.83
N ASP A 201 0.10 18.18 6.83
CA ASP A 201 -0.47 17.51 5.66
C ASP A 201 -1.98 17.60 5.71
N TYR A 202 -2.60 18.02 4.62
CA TYR A 202 -4.05 18.07 4.42
C TYR A 202 -4.43 17.12 3.31
N VAL A 203 -5.29 16.16 3.61
CA VAL A 203 -5.84 15.22 2.63
C VAL A 203 -7.33 15.50 2.45
N PHE A 204 -7.71 15.98 1.27
CA PHE A 204 -9.11 16.27 0.93
C PHE A 204 -9.72 15.13 0.14
N THR A 205 -10.88 14.67 0.59
CA THR A 205 -11.57 13.51 0.04
C THR A 205 -13.00 13.88 -0.35
N ASN A 206 -13.45 13.45 -1.52
CA ASN A 206 -14.82 13.69 -1.99
C ASN A 206 -15.83 12.66 -1.41
N ALA A 207 -17.10 12.80 -1.77
CA ALA A 207 -18.18 11.92 -1.32
C ALA A 207 -18.05 10.46 -1.80
N HIS A 208 -17.21 10.19 -2.79
CA HIS A 208 -16.89 8.83 -3.28
C HIS A 208 -15.62 8.25 -2.62
N GLU A 209 -15.17 8.85 -1.52
CA GLU A 209 -13.94 8.45 -0.80
C GLU A 209 -12.66 8.54 -1.66
N LYS A 210 -12.66 9.41 -2.69
CA LYS A 210 -11.48 9.66 -3.52
C LYS A 210 -10.73 10.89 -3.03
N VAL A 211 -9.42 10.76 -2.86
CA VAL A 211 -8.56 11.90 -2.54
C VAL A 211 -8.48 12.82 -3.75
N VAL A 212 -8.90 14.06 -3.62
CA VAL A 212 -8.89 15.08 -4.69
C VAL A 212 -7.74 16.06 -4.57
N LEU A 213 -7.21 16.26 -3.35
CA LEU A 213 -6.06 17.10 -3.09
C LEU A 213 -5.27 16.56 -1.90
N GLU A 214 -3.98 16.46 -2.07
CA GLU A 214 -2.99 16.39 -0.98
C GLU A 214 -2.23 17.71 -0.95
N ARG A 215 -2.25 18.37 0.21
CA ARG A 215 -1.57 19.65 0.46
C ARG A 215 -0.58 19.49 1.58
N HIS A 216 0.68 19.76 1.29
CA HIS A 216 1.74 19.80 2.28
C HIS A 216 2.11 21.24 2.59
N VAL A 217 2.06 21.63 3.88
CA VAL A 217 2.32 22.99 4.36
C VAL A 217 3.49 22.95 5.32
N GLY A 218 4.62 23.51 4.89
CA GLY A 218 5.77 23.78 5.73
C GLY A 218 5.80 25.23 6.20
N LEU A 219 6.92 25.65 6.81
CA LEU A 219 7.09 27.00 7.35
C LEU A 219 6.94 28.08 6.27
N ASP A 220 7.55 27.88 5.10
CA ASP A 220 7.64 28.88 4.04
C ASP A 220 7.13 28.39 2.67
N TYR A 221 6.46 27.21 2.64
CA TYR A 221 6.02 26.60 1.39
C TYR A 221 4.69 25.86 1.54
N THR A 222 4.01 25.74 0.40
CA THR A 222 2.79 24.91 0.28
C THR A 222 2.86 24.16 -1.03
N TYR A 223 2.73 22.86 -0.98
CA TYR A 223 2.75 21.98 -2.15
C TYR A 223 1.41 21.28 -2.31
N ASP A 224 0.77 21.50 -3.45
CA ASP A 224 -0.53 20.93 -3.79
C ASP A 224 -0.41 19.86 -4.89
N THR A 225 -0.88 18.65 -4.61
CA THR A 225 -1.04 17.60 -5.61
C THR A 225 -2.53 17.30 -5.80
N TYR A 226 -3.06 17.56 -7.00
CA TYR A 226 -4.46 17.31 -7.32
C TYR A 226 -4.63 16.00 -8.07
N PHE A 227 -5.69 15.26 -7.74
CA PHE A 227 -6.08 14.00 -8.36
C PHE A 227 -7.44 14.17 -9.05
N LEU A 228 -7.49 13.91 -10.34
CA LEU A 228 -8.70 14.05 -11.16
C LEU A 228 -9.20 12.67 -11.56
N TYR A 229 -10.49 12.47 -11.37
CA TYR A 229 -11.17 11.21 -11.66
C TYR A 229 -12.20 11.40 -12.77
N ASP A 230 -12.45 10.32 -13.50
CA ASP A 230 -13.53 10.27 -14.47
C ASP A 230 -14.88 9.90 -13.79
N ARG A 231 -15.92 9.75 -14.61
CA ARG A 231 -17.27 9.37 -14.14
C ARG A 231 -17.36 7.94 -13.57
N PHE A 232 -16.31 7.13 -13.72
CA PHE A 232 -16.22 5.77 -13.22
C PHE A 232 -15.28 5.68 -11.99
N ASP A 233 -14.94 6.83 -11.40
CA ASP A 233 -13.98 6.94 -10.28
C ASP A 233 -12.57 6.41 -10.60
N GLN A 234 -12.17 6.40 -11.87
CA GLN A 234 -10.82 6.06 -12.31
C GLN A 234 -9.93 7.30 -12.27
N LEU A 235 -8.72 7.16 -11.74
CA LEU A 235 -7.74 8.26 -11.70
C LEU A 235 -7.23 8.53 -13.13
N VAL A 236 -7.62 9.64 -13.72
CA VAL A 236 -7.27 9.98 -15.12
C VAL A 236 -6.20 11.04 -15.25
N CYS A 237 -5.98 11.86 -14.21
CA CYS A 237 -4.93 12.86 -14.23
C CYS A 237 -4.40 13.14 -12.81
N VAL A 238 -3.09 13.37 -12.69
CA VAL A 238 -2.46 13.91 -11.48
C VAL A 238 -1.75 15.19 -11.85
N LEU A 239 -2.02 16.26 -11.10
CA LEU A 239 -1.39 17.57 -11.22
C LEU A 239 -0.47 17.78 -10.01
N PRO A 240 0.84 17.53 -10.13
CA PRO A 240 1.81 17.77 -9.05
C PRO A 240 1.98 19.27 -8.73
N PRO A 241 2.68 19.62 -7.65
CA PRO A 241 2.90 20.99 -7.20
C PRO A 241 3.43 21.92 -8.32
N ALA A 242 4.34 21.41 -9.15
CA ALA A 242 4.87 22.17 -10.27
C ALA A 242 3.82 22.62 -11.30
N VAL A 243 2.67 21.92 -11.39
CA VAL A 243 1.56 22.35 -12.23
C VAL A 243 0.75 23.44 -11.53
N SER A 244 0.38 23.25 -10.26
CA SER A 244 -0.47 24.19 -9.53
C SER A 244 0.24 25.54 -9.28
N GLU A 245 1.53 25.50 -9.02
CA GLU A 245 2.38 26.70 -8.83
C GLU A 245 2.62 27.50 -10.11
N ASN A 246 2.77 26.82 -11.25
CA ASN A 246 3.01 27.44 -12.54
C ASN A 246 1.73 27.66 -13.38
N TRP A 247 0.55 27.41 -12.79
CA TRP A 247 -0.71 27.68 -13.47
C TRP A 247 -0.93 29.19 -13.57
N GLU A 248 -0.94 29.73 -14.79
CA GLU A 248 -1.16 31.16 -15.03
C GLU A 248 -2.54 31.59 -14.51
N SER A 249 -2.58 32.66 -13.71
CA SER A 249 -3.83 33.13 -13.09
C SER A 249 -4.91 33.53 -14.11
N SER A 250 -4.49 33.90 -15.33
CA SER A 250 -5.37 34.26 -16.45
C SER A 250 -5.84 33.06 -17.26
N ALA A 251 -5.18 31.91 -17.14
CA ALA A 251 -5.52 30.72 -17.93
C ALA A 251 -6.66 29.95 -17.26
N GLY A 252 -7.80 29.85 -17.94
CA GLY A 252 -8.93 29.02 -17.51
C GLY A 252 -8.71 27.54 -17.76
N SER A 253 -7.91 27.18 -18.78
CA SER A 253 -7.65 25.78 -19.13
C SER A 253 -6.30 25.61 -19.86
N TYR A 254 -5.77 24.40 -19.76
CA TYR A 254 -4.63 23.93 -20.56
C TYR A 254 -5.01 22.63 -21.28
N VAL A 255 -4.65 22.51 -22.55
CA VAL A 255 -4.70 21.26 -23.31
C VAL A 255 -3.33 20.62 -23.28
N LEU A 256 -3.23 19.31 -23.06
CA LEU A 256 -1.96 18.60 -23.16
C LEU A 256 -1.37 18.76 -24.55
N ALA A 257 -0.23 19.43 -24.65
CA ALA A 257 0.51 19.65 -25.89
C ALA A 257 2.02 19.60 -25.61
N SER A 258 2.77 19.13 -26.59
CA SER A 258 4.24 18.99 -26.47
C SER A 258 4.90 20.28 -25.99
N GLY A 259 5.71 20.19 -24.94
CA GLY A 259 6.47 21.28 -24.37
C GLY A 259 5.69 22.27 -23.50
N ASN A 260 4.40 22.02 -23.22
CA ASN A 260 3.66 22.87 -22.30
C ASN A 260 3.69 22.38 -20.84
N LEU A 261 3.06 23.14 -19.93
CA LEU A 261 3.00 22.86 -18.49
C LEU A 261 2.53 21.44 -18.19
N LEU A 262 1.47 20.97 -18.85
CA LEU A 262 0.92 19.62 -18.62
C LEU A 262 1.85 18.54 -19.16
N ASP A 263 2.51 18.76 -20.28
CA ASP A 263 3.46 17.80 -20.86
C ASP A 263 4.68 17.61 -19.95
N HIS A 264 5.18 18.69 -19.36
CA HIS A 264 6.35 18.64 -18.50
C HIS A 264 6.09 18.04 -17.12
N TYR A 265 4.91 18.26 -16.54
CA TYR A 265 4.72 17.98 -15.11
C TYR A 265 3.51 17.09 -14.78
N ALA A 266 2.48 16.99 -15.63
CA ALA A 266 1.28 16.23 -15.29
C ALA A 266 1.40 14.74 -15.68
N TYR A 267 0.65 13.91 -14.95
CA TYR A 267 0.43 12.51 -15.29
C TYR A 267 -0.95 12.36 -15.91
N PHE A 268 -1.07 11.49 -16.93
CA PHE A 268 -2.36 11.14 -17.53
C PHE A 268 -2.47 9.63 -17.67
N TYR A 269 -3.71 9.13 -17.52
CA TYR A 269 -4.02 7.72 -17.62
C TYR A 269 -5.27 7.53 -18.49
N GLU A 270 -5.28 6.46 -19.27
CA GLU A 270 -6.46 6.01 -20.02
C GLU A 270 -6.72 4.55 -19.70
N TYR A 271 -8.00 4.20 -19.65
CA TYR A 271 -8.46 2.87 -19.29
C TYR A 271 -9.32 2.28 -20.40
N ASP A 272 -9.33 0.95 -20.49
CA ASP A 272 -10.28 0.23 -21.33
C ASP A 272 -11.63 0.04 -20.61
N TYR A 273 -12.57 -0.64 -21.28
CA TYR A 273 -13.88 -0.93 -20.72
C TYR A 273 -13.82 -1.83 -19.45
N PHE A 274 -12.78 -2.61 -19.31
CA PHE A 274 -12.58 -3.53 -18.20
C PHE A 274 -11.78 -2.92 -17.04
N ASN A 275 -11.51 -1.62 -17.08
CA ASN A 275 -10.73 -0.91 -16.06
C ASN A 275 -9.22 -1.22 -16.06
N ASN A 276 -8.68 -1.77 -17.15
CA ASN A 276 -7.23 -1.92 -17.28
C ASN A 276 -6.63 -0.59 -17.74
N CYS A 277 -5.55 -0.14 -17.10
CA CYS A 277 -4.81 1.05 -17.54
C CYS A 277 -4.03 0.74 -18.82
N ILE A 278 -4.58 1.15 -19.97
CA ILE A 278 -3.99 0.89 -21.30
C ILE A 278 -2.96 1.93 -21.74
N SER A 279 -3.06 3.16 -21.23
CA SER A 279 -2.09 4.23 -21.53
C SER A 279 -1.73 4.98 -20.27
N SER A 280 -0.46 5.36 -20.16
CA SER A 280 0.01 6.26 -19.11
C SER A 280 1.04 7.22 -19.66
N LYS A 281 0.91 8.51 -19.32
CA LYS A 281 1.89 9.54 -19.62
C LYS A 281 2.56 10.00 -18.33
N LEU A 282 3.88 9.97 -18.32
CA LEU A 282 4.69 10.47 -17.22
C LEU A 282 5.21 11.88 -17.54
N PRO A 283 5.50 12.71 -16.53
CA PRO A 283 6.08 14.03 -16.69
C PRO A 283 7.33 14.03 -17.57
N GLY A 284 7.39 14.92 -18.55
CA GLY A 284 8.53 15.05 -19.47
C GLY A 284 8.81 13.83 -20.34
N ALA A 285 7.98 12.79 -20.29
CA ALA A 285 8.10 11.58 -21.10
C ALA A 285 6.92 11.45 -22.07
N GLY A 286 7.08 10.62 -23.07
CA GLY A 286 5.97 10.24 -23.95
C GLY A 286 5.04 9.21 -23.29
N TRP A 287 4.03 8.82 -24.03
CA TRP A 287 3.06 7.81 -23.61
C TRP A 287 3.69 6.43 -23.54
N TYR A 288 3.38 5.70 -22.47
CA TYR A 288 3.56 4.27 -22.31
C TYR A 288 2.24 3.57 -22.63
N TYR A 289 2.29 2.57 -23.48
CA TYR A 289 1.12 1.80 -23.91
C TYR A 289 1.17 0.39 -23.36
N LYS A 290 0.01 -0.15 -23.04
CA LYS A 290 -0.19 -1.53 -22.61
C LYS A 290 -1.36 -2.13 -23.34
N VAL A 291 -1.30 -3.42 -23.60
CA VAL A 291 -2.39 -4.21 -24.18
C VAL A 291 -2.63 -5.40 -23.29
N TYR A 292 -3.87 -5.63 -22.97
CA TYR A 292 -4.31 -6.73 -22.13
C TYR A 292 -5.14 -7.72 -22.96
N ASP A 293 -5.13 -9.00 -22.56
CA ASP A 293 -6.00 -10.01 -23.12
C ASP A 293 -7.36 -10.10 -22.39
N GLY A 294 -8.20 -11.04 -22.78
CA GLY A 294 -9.53 -11.21 -22.19
C GLY A 294 -9.55 -11.65 -20.72
N ASP A 295 -8.43 -12.10 -20.18
CA ASP A 295 -8.24 -12.40 -18.75
C ASP A 295 -7.51 -11.27 -17.99
N HIS A 296 -7.45 -10.07 -18.58
CA HIS A 296 -6.80 -8.89 -18.00
C HIS A 296 -5.29 -9.04 -17.75
N ARG A 297 -4.61 -9.96 -18.45
CA ARG A 297 -3.16 -10.12 -18.38
C ARG A 297 -2.49 -9.21 -19.40
N MET A 298 -1.43 -8.52 -18.98
CA MET A 298 -0.66 -7.65 -19.88
C MET A 298 0.17 -8.50 -20.86
N ILE A 299 -0.23 -8.51 -22.13
CA ILE A 299 0.43 -9.27 -23.20
C ILE A 299 1.44 -8.45 -24.00
N LEU A 300 1.22 -7.13 -24.12
CA LEU A 300 2.13 -6.21 -24.81
C LEU A 300 2.31 -4.94 -24.02
N SER A 301 3.53 -4.38 -24.06
CA SER A 301 3.81 -3.03 -23.56
C SER A 301 4.76 -2.29 -24.50
N GLN A 302 4.62 -0.97 -24.59
CA GLN A 302 5.46 -0.14 -25.44
C GLN A 302 5.86 1.15 -24.76
N SER A 303 7.16 1.34 -24.58
CA SER A 303 7.73 2.62 -24.15
C SER A 303 7.79 3.63 -25.31
N PRO A 304 7.95 4.94 -25.01
CA PRO A 304 8.15 5.96 -26.04
C PRO A 304 9.33 5.61 -26.99
N ASN A 305 10.42 5.08 -26.46
CA ASN A 305 11.61 4.74 -27.25
C ASN A 305 11.38 3.54 -28.19
N GLN A 306 10.61 2.56 -27.77
CA GLN A 306 10.26 1.39 -28.60
C GLN A 306 9.33 1.79 -29.75
N ARG A 307 8.50 2.83 -29.57
CA ARG A 307 7.57 3.31 -30.60
C ARG A 307 8.28 3.76 -31.86
N PHE A 308 9.43 4.41 -31.75
CA PHE A 308 10.23 4.83 -32.93
C PHE A 308 10.69 3.66 -33.80
N ARG A 309 10.72 2.43 -33.24
CA ARG A 309 11.17 1.23 -33.92
C ARG A 309 10.03 0.24 -34.17
N SER A 310 8.77 0.63 -33.86
CA SER A 310 7.60 -0.25 -33.88
C SER A 310 7.82 -1.54 -33.06
N GLU A 311 8.64 -1.45 -32.01
CA GLU A 311 8.94 -2.56 -31.10
C GLU A 311 7.97 -2.53 -29.92
N TRP A 312 7.61 -3.73 -29.45
CA TRP A 312 6.80 -3.97 -28.26
C TRP A 312 7.49 -5.02 -27.38
N SER A 313 7.47 -4.84 -26.09
CA SER A 313 7.75 -5.93 -25.16
C SER A 313 6.53 -6.81 -25.06
N PHE A 314 6.71 -8.13 -25.03
CA PHE A 314 5.59 -9.06 -24.91
C PHE A 314 5.79 -10.03 -23.75
N CYS A 315 4.66 -10.51 -23.19
CA CYS A 315 4.58 -11.62 -22.27
C CYS A 315 3.58 -12.64 -22.79
N LYS A 316 3.92 -13.93 -22.73
CA LYS A 316 3.01 -15.05 -23.01
C LYS A 316 2.79 -15.85 -21.75
N TYR A 317 1.58 -16.33 -21.58
CA TYR A 317 1.12 -17.02 -20.39
C TYR A 317 0.67 -18.45 -20.72
N ASP A 318 0.76 -19.33 -19.73
CA ASP A 318 0.11 -20.65 -19.78
C ASP A 318 -1.32 -20.58 -19.18
N LEU A 319 -2.01 -21.73 -19.15
CA LEU A 319 -3.36 -21.87 -18.60
C LEU A 319 -3.45 -21.65 -17.07
N LEU A 320 -2.32 -21.52 -16.38
CA LEU A 320 -2.23 -21.25 -14.94
C LEU A 320 -1.71 -19.85 -14.66
N ASP A 321 -1.81 -18.93 -15.65
CA ASP A 321 -1.38 -17.53 -15.59
C ASP A 321 0.11 -17.31 -15.28
N ARG A 322 0.95 -18.33 -15.57
CA ARG A 322 2.39 -18.20 -15.40
C ARG A 322 3.02 -17.67 -16.68
N ILE A 323 3.92 -16.70 -16.56
CA ILE A 323 4.72 -16.22 -17.70
C ILE A 323 5.65 -17.35 -18.14
N ILE A 324 5.54 -17.74 -19.42
CA ILE A 324 6.34 -18.78 -20.02
C ILE A 324 7.35 -18.28 -21.05
N LEU A 325 7.07 -17.11 -21.61
CA LEU A 325 7.94 -16.47 -22.59
C LEU A 325 7.75 -14.95 -22.53
N GLU A 326 8.85 -14.24 -22.52
CA GLU A 326 8.90 -12.78 -22.65
C GLU A 326 9.99 -12.36 -23.63
N GLY A 327 9.85 -11.18 -24.20
CA GLY A 327 10.82 -10.67 -25.15
C GLY A 327 10.33 -9.40 -25.85
N THR A 328 10.91 -9.13 -27.03
CA THR A 328 10.51 -8.01 -27.89
C THR A 328 10.03 -8.52 -29.24
N VAL A 329 9.05 -7.82 -29.79
CA VAL A 329 8.44 -8.17 -31.08
C VAL A 329 8.18 -6.87 -31.86
N ARG A 330 8.23 -6.91 -33.20
CA ARG A 330 7.79 -5.81 -34.05
C ARG A 330 6.32 -5.96 -34.39
N ASN A 331 5.58 -4.89 -34.18
CA ASN A 331 4.20 -4.79 -34.59
C ASN A 331 3.88 -3.34 -34.99
N SER A 332 3.42 -3.15 -36.22
CA SER A 332 3.13 -1.84 -36.79
C SER A 332 1.70 -1.38 -36.56
N ASN A 333 0.84 -2.25 -35.97
CA ASN A 333 -0.53 -1.87 -35.64
C ASN A 333 -0.55 -0.76 -34.58
N SER A 334 -1.51 0.11 -34.67
CA SER A 334 -1.70 1.14 -33.65
C SER A 334 -2.09 0.54 -32.30
N HIS A 335 -1.79 1.25 -31.22
CA HIS A 335 -2.16 0.83 -29.88
C HIS A 335 -3.66 0.48 -29.76
N HIS A 336 -4.54 1.34 -30.28
CA HIS A 336 -6.00 1.13 -30.24
C HIS A 336 -6.44 -0.12 -31.03
N GLU A 337 -5.80 -0.42 -32.14
CA GLU A 337 -6.09 -1.66 -32.92
C GLU A 337 -5.68 -2.89 -32.12
N LEU A 338 -4.49 -2.87 -31.47
CA LEU A 338 -4.05 -3.97 -30.64
C LEU A 338 -4.95 -4.19 -29.41
N VAL A 339 -5.34 -3.13 -28.70
CA VAL A 339 -6.29 -3.22 -27.59
C VAL A 339 -7.58 -3.87 -28.05
N ARG A 340 -8.18 -3.37 -29.17
CA ARG A 340 -9.43 -3.93 -29.72
C ARG A 340 -9.30 -5.38 -30.17
N SER A 341 -8.13 -5.77 -30.66
CA SER A 341 -7.90 -7.14 -31.18
C SER A 341 -7.76 -8.18 -30.07
N TYR A 342 -7.29 -7.78 -28.89
CA TYR A 342 -6.97 -8.72 -27.82
C TYR A 342 -7.87 -8.64 -26.60
N MET A 343 -8.64 -7.56 -26.40
CA MET A 343 -9.45 -7.32 -25.21
C MET A 343 -10.46 -8.44 -24.88
N ASP A 344 -10.94 -9.15 -25.90
CA ASP A 344 -11.89 -10.27 -25.76
C ASP A 344 -11.24 -11.63 -26.10
N THR A 345 -9.91 -11.67 -26.24
CA THR A 345 -9.19 -12.86 -26.69
C THR A 345 -8.32 -13.41 -25.57
N LEU A 346 -8.52 -14.66 -25.21
CA LEU A 346 -7.64 -15.36 -24.28
C LEU A 346 -6.33 -15.74 -24.99
N VAL A 347 -5.23 -15.09 -24.64
CA VAL A 347 -3.89 -15.34 -25.22
C VAL A 347 -3.12 -16.30 -24.33
N CYS A 348 -3.28 -17.61 -24.58
CA CYS A 348 -2.75 -18.67 -23.74
C CYS A 348 -2.03 -19.73 -24.56
N GLU A 349 -0.86 -20.15 -24.12
CA GLU A 349 -0.05 -21.18 -24.74
C GLU A 349 -0.06 -22.47 -23.91
N SER A 350 -0.05 -23.62 -24.58
CA SER A 350 -0.02 -24.92 -23.92
C SER A 350 1.33 -25.59 -24.14
N TYR A 351 1.82 -26.34 -23.15
CA TYR A 351 3.00 -27.19 -23.33
C TYR A 351 2.61 -28.47 -24.08
N ASP A 352 3.12 -28.63 -25.29
CA ASP A 352 2.89 -29.81 -26.13
C ASP A 352 4.20 -30.48 -26.65
N GLY A 353 5.34 -29.90 -26.29
CA GLY A 353 6.68 -30.37 -26.66
C GLY A 353 7.12 -29.96 -28.06
N THR A 354 6.34 -29.18 -28.82
CA THR A 354 6.62 -28.95 -30.27
C THR A 354 7.09 -27.52 -30.58
N GLY A 355 6.56 -26.50 -29.91
CA GLY A 355 6.86 -25.09 -30.18
C GLY A 355 8.14 -24.57 -29.52
N THR A 356 8.31 -23.26 -29.44
CA THR A 356 9.42 -22.60 -28.77
C THR A 356 9.46 -23.00 -27.29
N PHE A 357 10.55 -23.58 -26.83
CA PHE A 357 10.70 -24.16 -25.50
C PHE A 357 9.64 -25.19 -25.11
N GLY A 358 9.04 -25.86 -26.12
CA GLY A 358 8.02 -26.89 -25.92
C GLY A 358 6.59 -26.38 -25.77
N TYR A 359 6.36 -25.07 -25.92
CA TYR A 359 5.02 -24.46 -25.89
C TYR A 359 4.49 -24.21 -27.30
N THR A 360 3.18 -24.27 -27.46
CA THR A 360 2.50 -23.85 -28.68
C THR A 360 2.84 -22.37 -28.99
N ASN A 361 2.74 -21.98 -30.24
CA ASN A 361 2.91 -20.58 -30.64
C ASN A 361 1.66 -20.14 -31.41
N ARG A 362 0.49 -20.31 -30.78
CA ARG A 362 -0.82 -20.02 -31.37
C ARG A 362 -1.09 -18.53 -31.56
N PHE A 363 -0.55 -17.71 -30.68
CA PHE A 363 -0.80 -16.29 -30.64
C PHE A 363 0.47 -15.49 -30.96
N PRO A 364 0.81 -15.31 -32.25
CA PRO A 364 1.90 -14.42 -32.63
C PRO A 364 1.51 -12.98 -32.34
N LEU A 365 2.23 -12.31 -31.44
CA LEU A 365 1.98 -10.91 -31.06
C LEU A 365 2.62 -9.89 -32.02
N GLY A 366 3.27 -10.38 -33.08
CA GLY A 366 3.98 -9.63 -34.11
C GLY A 366 5.14 -10.43 -34.70
N GLU A 367 6.05 -9.75 -35.40
CA GLU A 367 7.25 -10.35 -35.97
C GLU A 367 8.42 -10.22 -35.00
N SER A 368 9.20 -11.30 -34.83
CA SER A 368 10.45 -11.24 -34.06
C SER A 368 11.44 -10.28 -34.72
N PRO A 369 12.14 -9.42 -33.95
CA PRO A 369 13.23 -8.61 -34.49
C PRO A 369 14.30 -9.56 -35.10
N ARG A 370 14.77 -9.23 -36.29
CA ARG A 370 15.88 -9.95 -36.94
C ARG A 370 17.21 -9.54 -36.35
#